data_3d7ec406fed4cb6a0e2aba5d9fe03948
#
_entry.id   3d7ec406fed4cb6a0e2aba5d9fe03948
#
_cell.length_a   1.000
_cell.length_b   1.000
_cell.length_c   1.000
_cell.angle_alpha   90.00
_cell.angle_beta   90.00
_cell.angle_gamma   90.00
#
_symmetry.space_group_name_H-M   'P 1'
#
loop_
_entity.id
_entity.type
_entity.pdbx_description
1 polymer ?
#
loop_
_entity_poly.entity_id
_entity_poly.type
_entity_poly.pdbx_seq_one_letter_code
_entity_poly.pdbx_strand_id
1 'polypeptide(L)'
;MKTRTMVLTAAFWLVAVVMGFASNPNMGTWKLNEAKSKIPAGATKNNTVVYEAAGDNIKVTVDGTDGEGKPAHNEWTGKFDGKDYPLTGDPSADTRSYKTVDAHTTDLTNKKGGKVTLTGRIVISADGKSRTVTVSGTDSKGKKVSYSGVYDKQ
;
A
#
# COMPACT_ATOMS: atom_id res chain seq x y z
N MET A 1 69.73 -22.85 -17.57
CA MET A 1 68.86 -22.27 -16.52
C MET A 1 67.51 -21.90 -17.13
N LYS A 2 66.48 -22.65 -16.82
CA LYS A 2 65.11 -22.36 -17.33
C LYS A 2 64.30 -21.63 -16.23
N THR A 3 64.09 -20.33 -16.42
CA THR A 3 63.29 -19.50 -15.52
C THR A 3 61.82 -19.81 -15.76
N ARG A 4 61.11 -20.37 -14.78
CA ARG A 4 59.67 -20.60 -14.81
C ARG A 4 58.99 -19.35 -14.28
N THR A 5 58.33 -18.62 -15.16
CA THR A 5 57.48 -17.49 -14.81
C THR A 5 56.16 -18.05 -14.26
N MET A 6 55.89 -17.80 -12.99
CA MET A 6 54.64 -18.17 -12.31
C MET A 6 53.67 -17.05 -12.51
N VAL A 7 52.66 -17.28 -13.35
CA VAL A 7 51.54 -16.35 -13.54
C VAL A 7 50.54 -16.58 -12.40
N LEU A 8 50.46 -15.62 -11.47
CA LEU A 8 49.44 -15.61 -10.43
C LEU A 8 48.15 -15.02 -11.05
N THR A 9 47.19 -15.89 -11.34
CA THR A 9 45.83 -15.45 -11.73
C THR A 9 45.06 -15.13 -10.47
N ALA A 10 44.92 -13.86 -10.16
CA ALA A 10 44.04 -13.38 -9.09
C ALA A 10 42.59 -13.46 -9.59
N ALA A 11 41.86 -14.46 -9.13
CA ALA A 11 40.43 -14.55 -9.36
C ALA A 11 39.70 -13.54 -8.43
N PHE A 12 39.25 -12.43 -8.99
CA PHE A 12 38.37 -11.48 -8.30
C PHE A 12 36.97 -12.10 -8.20
N TRP A 13 36.62 -12.59 -7.02
CA TRP A 13 35.25 -12.95 -6.69
C TRP A 13 34.45 -11.65 -6.46
N LEU A 14 33.66 -11.25 -7.45
CA LEU A 14 32.64 -10.22 -7.29
C LEU A 14 31.51 -10.81 -6.42
N VAL A 15 31.58 -10.56 -5.13
CA VAL A 15 30.43 -10.79 -4.24
C VAL A 15 29.42 -9.72 -4.57
N ALA A 16 28.44 -10.05 -5.40
CA ALA A 16 27.26 -9.23 -5.58
C ALA A 16 26.50 -9.26 -4.26
N VAL A 17 26.67 -8.23 -3.45
CA VAL A 17 25.78 -7.96 -2.31
C VAL A 17 24.42 -7.62 -2.89
N VAL A 18 23.58 -8.62 -3.02
CA VAL A 18 22.14 -8.41 -3.23
C VAL A 18 21.64 -7.80 -1.91
N MET A 19 21.63 -6.47 -1.85
CA MET A 19 20.84 -5.78 -0.82
C MET A 19 19.39 -6.13 -1.11
N GLY A 20 18.90 -7.17 -0.46
CA GLY A 20 17.48 -7.47 -0.41
C GLY A 20 16.82 -6.32 0.31
N PHE A 21 16.28 -5.36 -0.45
CA PHE A 21 15.26 -4.50 0.08
C PHE A 21 14.15 -5.43 0.56
N ALA A 22 13.93 -5.49 1.88
CA ALA A 22 12.77 -6.17 2.42
C ALA A 22 11.56 -5.57 1.72
N SER A 23 10.96 -6.32 0.80
CA SER A 23 9.85 -5.83 -0.01
C SER A 23 8.71 -5.49 0.93
N ASN A 24 8.14 -4.28 0.80
CA ASN A 24 6.97 -3.89 1.58
C ASN A 24 5.88 -4.96 1.38
N PRO A 25 5.36 -5.58 2.45
CA PRO A 25 4.41 -6.69 2.33
C PRO A 25 3.09 -6.30 1.66
N ASN A 26 2.80 -4.99 1.56
CA ASN A 26 1.65 -4.49 0.82
C ASN A 26 1.80 -4.58 -0.71
N MET A 27 3.03 -4.76 -1.24
CA MET A 27 3.27 -4.79 -2.69
C MET A 27 2.44 -5.85 -3.41
N GLY A 28 2.02 -5.53 -4.63
CA GLY A 28 1.22 -6.38 -5.50
C GLY A 28 -0.25 -5.96 -5.58
N THR A 29 -1.09 -6.85 -6.07
CA THR A 29 -2.51 -6.62 -6.32
C THR A 29 -3.36 -7.29 -5.25
N TRP A 30 -4.34 -6.54 -4.74
CA TRP A 30 -5.27 -6.98 -3.72
C TRP A 30 -6.70 -6.82 -4.21
N LYS A 31 -7.50 -7.86 -4.13
CA LYS A 31 -8.92 -7.84 -4.49
C LYS A 31 -9.81 -7.99 -3.28
N LEU A 32 -10.85 -7.16 -3.23
CA LEU A 32 -11.85 -7.19 -2.17
C LEU A 32 -12.58 -8.55 -2.15
N ASN A 33 -12.59 -9.17 -1.00
CA ASN A 33 -13.42 -10.34 -0.70
C ASN A 33 -14.70 -9.86 0.02
N GLU A 34 -15.74 -9.60 -0.75
CA GLU A 34 -17.00 -9.05 -0.21
C GLU A 34 -17.63 -9.97 0.83
N ALA A 35 -17.53 -11.30 0.65
CA ALA A 35 -18.12 -12.28 1.57
C ALA A 35 -17.51 -12.24 2.98
N LYS A 36 -16.24 -11.81 3.09
CA LYS A 36 -15.53 -11.67 4.37
C LYS A 36 -15.50 -10.23 4.89
N SER A 37 -16.00 -9.28 4.11
CA SER A 37 -15.96 -7.85 4.44
C SER A 37 -17.25 -7.38 5.12
N LYS A 38 -17.12 -6.33 5.92
CA LYS A 38 -18.25 -5.64 6.57
C LYS A 38 -18.25 -4.20 6.09
N ILE A 39 -18.81 -3.99 4.90
CA ILE A 39 -18.93 -2.68 4.25
C ILE A 39 -20.41 -2.33 4.19
N PRO A 40 -20.84 -1.23 4.84
CA PRO A 40 -22.24 -0.80 4.83
C PRO A 40 -22.72 -0.47 3.41
N ALA A 41 -24.01 -0.67 3.17
CA ALA A 41 -24.65 -0.18 1.95
C ALA A 41 -24.46 1.34 1.82
N GLY A 42 -24.12 1.80 0.61
CA GLY A 42 -23.86 3.21 0.34
C GLY A 42 -22.47 3.70 0.75
N ALA A 43 -21.58 2.83 1.25
CA ALA A 43 -20.18 3.16 1.44
C ALA A 43 -19.38 2.89 0.15
N THR A 44 -18.29 3.63 -0.03
CA THR A 44 -17.33 3.37 -1.10
C THR A 44 -16.67 2.00 -0.92
N LYS A 45 -16.60 1.23 -2.00
CA LYS A 45 -15.91 -0.06 -2.05
C LYS A 45 -14.64 0.08 -2.87
N ASN A 46 -13.50 -0.22 -2.29
CA ASN A 46 -12.24 -0.35 -3.00
C ASN A 46 -12.11 -1.79 -3.51
N ASN A 47 -12.49 -2.04 -4.77
CA ASN A 47 -12.56 -3.40 -5.31
C ASN A 47 -11.17 -3.98 -5.60
N THR A 48 -10.28 -3.15 -6.13
CA THR A 48 -8.90 -3.53 -6.45
C THR A 48 -7.94 -2.47 -5.95
N VAL A 49 -6.89 -2.89 -5.27
CA VAL A 49 -5.81 -2.01 -4.81
C VAL A 49 -4.48 -2.57 -5.27
N VAL A 50 -3.72 -1.77 -6.02
CA VAL A 50 -2.42 -2.15 -6.58
C VAL A 50 -1.33 -1.31 -5.96
N TYR A 51 -0.28 -1.96 -5.47
CA TYR A 51 0.93 -1.33 -4.96
C TYR A 51 2.11 -1.69 -5.86
N GLU A 52 2.75 -0.69 -6.44
CA GLU A 52 3.85 -0.82 -7.37
C GLU A 52 5.05 0.02 -6.96
N ALA A 53 6.25 -0.46 -7.26
CA ALA A 53 7.45 0.35 -7.10
C ALA A 53 7.44 1.52 -8.10
N ALA A 54 7.74 2.72 -7.63
CA ALA A 54 7.85 3.94 -8.43
C ALA A 54 9.13 4.69 -8.04
N GLY A 55 10.30 4.22 -8.51
CA GLY A 55 11.61 4.66 -8.04
C GLY A 55 11.78 4.37 -6.55
N ASP A 56 12.12 5.40 -5.76
CA ASP A 56 12.22 5.29 -4.30
C ASP A 56 10.87 5.36 -3.57
N ASN A 57 9.79 5.53 -4.32
CA ASN A 57 8.42 5.62 -3.82
C ASN A 57 7.63 4.34 -4.14
N ILE A 58 6.44 4.29 -3.59
CA ILE A 58 5.41 3.30 -3.91
C ILE A 58 4.23 4.05 -4.51
N LYS A 59 3.76 3.60 -5.67
CA LYS A 59 2.50 4.03 -6.25
C LYS A 59 1.39 3.11 -5.78
N VAL A 60 0.29 3.68 -5.32
CA VAL A 60 -0.93 2.95 -4.93
C VAL A 60 -2.06 3.42 -5.83
N THR A 61 -2.67 2.48 -6.54
CA THR A 61 -3.84 2.71 -7.39
C THR A 61 -5.03 1.98 -6.79
N VAL A 62 -6.14 2.67 -6.65
CA VAL A 62 -7.38 2.12 -6.10
C VAL A 62 -8.49 2.28 -7.11
N ASP A 63 -9.10 1.18 -7.49
CA ASP A 63 -10.29 1.10 -8.33
C ASP A 63 -11.44 0.48 -7.56
N GLY A 64 -12.61 1.08 -7.67
CA GLY A 64 -13.77 0.62 -6.94
C GLY A 64 -15.06 1.28 -7.40
N THR A 65 -15.99 1.38 -6.48
CA THR A 65 -17.28 2.05 -6.67
C THR A 65 -17.57 2.97 -5.50
N ASP A 66 -18.16 4.12 -5.78
CA ASP A 66 -18.65 5.02 -4.74
C ASP A 66 -19.95 4.49 -4.10
N GLY A 67 -20.50 5.24 -3.15
CA GLY A 67 -21.74 4.88 -2.46
C GLY A 67 -22.99 4.85 -3.36
N GLU A 68 -22.91 5.40 -4.58
CA GLU A 68 -23.97 5.40 -5.57
C GLU A 68 -23.76 4.29 -6.63
N GLY A 69 -22.71 3.49 -6.50
CA GLY A 69 -22.35 2.41 -7.43
C GLY A 69 -21.62 2.88 -8.70
N LYS A 70 -21.23 4.16 -8.75
CA LYS A 70 -20.44 4.70 -9.88
C LYS A 70 -18.96 4.32 -9.72
N PRO A 71 -18.23 4.19 -10.84
CA PRO A 71 -16.77 3.96 -10.78
C PRO A 71 -16.07 5.04 -9.94
N ALA A 72 -15.18 4.59 -9.05
CA ALA A 72 -14.31 5.43 -8.25
C ALA A 72 -12.86 5.01 -8.48
N HIS A 73 -11.99 5.99 -8.68
CA HIS A 73 -10.56 5.76 -8.92
C HIS A 73 -9.74 6.79 -8.14
N ASN A 74 -8.71 6.34 -7.44
CA ASN A 74 -7.76 7.25 -6.83
C ASN A 74 -6.33 6.74 -6.93
N GLU A 75 -5.37 7.65 -6.92
CA GLU A 75 -3.95 7.38 -6.98
C GLU A 75 -3.18 8.12 -5.90
N TRP A 76 -2.17 7.46 -5.38
CA TRP A 76 -1.25 8.01 -4.39
C TRP A 76 0.17 7.55 -4.73
N THR A 77 1.15 8.43 -4.52
CA THR A 77 2.57 8.07 -4.65
C THR A 77 3.36 8.69 -3.51
N GLY A 78 4.13 7.89 -2.79
CA GLY A 78 4.92 8.35 -1.66
C GLY A 78 5.68 7.23 -0.98
N LYS A 79 6.10 7.49 0.26
CA LYS A 79 6.81 6.54 1.13
C LYS A 79 5.93 6.15 2.32
N PHE A 80 6.21 5.00 2.91
CA PHE A 80 5.51 4.52 4.11
C PHE A 80 6.18 5.03 5.39
N ASP A 81 6.46 6.33 5.43
CA ASP A 81 7.21 7.02 6.48
C ASP A 81 6.34 7.88 7.42
N GLY A 82 5.01 7.83 7.23
CA GLY A 82 4.05 8.59 8.02
C GLY A 82 3.88 10.04 7.60
N LYS A 83 4.56 10.50 6.56
CA LYS A 83 4.38 11.84 6.00
C LYS A 83 3.21 11.88 5.04
N ASP A 84 2.60 13.06 4.90
CA ASP A 84 1.51 13.29 3.96
C ASP A 84 2.07 13.43 2.54
N TYR A 85 1.49 12.68 1.60
CA TYR A 85 1.76 12.78 0.17
C TYR A 85 0.46 13.02 -0.60
N PRO A 86 0.51 13.65 -1.79
CA PRO A 86 -0.68 13.93 -2.58
C PRO A 86 -1.50 12.69 -2.90
N LEU A 87 -2.81 12.82 -2.76
CA LEU A 87 -3.83 11.87 -3.18
C LEU A 87 -4.71 12.53 -4.22
N THR A 88 -4.92 11.88 -5.35
CA THR A 88 -5.79 12.37 -6.43
C THR A 88 -6.97 11.42 -6.65
N GLY A 89 -8.10 11.97 -7.10
CA GLY A 89 -9.30 11.18 -7.43
C GLY A 89 -10.22 10.86 -6.25
N ASP A 90 -9.85 11.21 -5.01
CA ASP A 90 -10.72 11.02 -3.83
C ASP A 90 -11.36 12.36 -3.44
N PRO A 91 -12.69 12.52 -3.52
CA PRO A 91 -13.35 13.77 -3.17
C PRO A 91 -13.29 14.09 -1.67
N SER A 92 -13.04 13.09 -0.82
CA SER A 92 -12.95 13.23 0.63
C SER A 92 -11.56 13.55 1.16
N ALA A 93 -10.54 13.48 0.32
CA ALA A 93 -9.15 13.69 0.74
C ALA A 93 -8.28 14.24 -0.39
N ASP A 94 -7.25 15.01 -0.04
CA ASP A 94 -6.24 15.55 -0.95
C ASP A 94 -4.82 15.06 -0.60
N THR A 95 -4.64 14.50 0.60
CA THR A 95 -3.40 13.84 1.02
C THR A 95 -3.69 12.54 1.74
N ARG A 96 -2.72 11.64 1.65
CA ARG A 96 -2.68 10.38 2.41
C ARG A 96 -1.29 10.13 2.95
N SER A 97 -1.23 9.60 4.16
CA SER A 97 0.00 9.05 4.71
C SER A 97 -0.17 7.55 4.98
N TYR A 98 0.89 6.81 4.75
CA TYR A 98 1.06 5.44 5.23
C TYR A 98 2.22 5.40 6.21
N LYS A 99 2.05 4.72 7.33
CA LYS A 99 3.09 4.51 8.33
C LYS A 99 3.21 3.03 8.65
N THR A 100 4.38 2.48 8.40
CA THR A 100 4.71 1.11 8.84
C THR A 100 4.76 1.07 10.37
N VAL A 101 3.96 0.22 10.99
CA VAL A 101 3.93 -0.03 12.43
C VAL A 101 4.82 -1.22 12.78
N ASP A 102 4.66 -2.32 12.06
CA ASP A 102 5.46 -3.53 12.14
C ASP A 102 5.47 -4.27 10.78
N ALA A 103 6.05 -5.48 10.73
CA ALA A 103 6.17 -6.26 9.50
C ALA A 103 4.83 -6.60 8.82
N HIS A 104 3.72 -6.56 9.54
CA HIS A 104 2.38 -6.93 9.03
C HIS A 104 1.36 -5.81 9.16
N THR A 105 1.70 -4.70 9.82
CA THR A 105 0.76 -3.64 10.18
C THR A 105 1.18 -2.31 9.60
N THR A 106 0.26 -1.65 8.91
CA THR A 106 0.43 -0.31 8.36
C THR A 106 -0.76 0.56 8.77
N ASP A 107 -0.50 1.72 9.34
CA ASP A 107 -1.52 2.74 9.56
C ASP A 107 -1.64 3.66 8.35
N LEU A 108 -2.85 4.11 8.06
CA LEU A 108 -3.13 5.10 7.03
C LEU A 108 -3.95 6.26 7.58
N THR A 109 -3.73 7.45 7.04
CA THR A 109 -4.48 8.65 7.39
C THR A 109 -4.75 9.45 6.13
N ASN A 110 -6.01 9.77 5.88
CA ASN A 110 -6.42 10.70 4.83
C ASN A 110 -6.74 12.05 5.44
N LYS A 111 -6.36 13.12 4.73
CA LYS A 111 -6.66 14.50 5.12
C LYS A 111 -7.25 15.27 3.95
N LYS A 112 -8.10 16.24 4.27
CA LYS A 112 -8.64 17.26 3.35
C LYS A 112 -8.36 18.64 3.93
N GLY A 113 -7.64 19.48 3.19
CA GLY A 113 -7.25 20.80 3.70
C GLY A 113 -6.52 20.75 5.05
N GLY A 114 -5.69 19.74 5.26
CA GLY A 114 -4.95 19.54 6.51
C GLY A 114 -5.74 18.89 7.66
N LYS A 115 -7.07 18.69 7.50
CA LYS A 115 -7.90 18.01 8.51
C LYS A 115 -8.00 16.52 8.22
N VAL A 116 -7.87 15.69 9.26
CA VAL A 116 -8.08 14.25 9.16
C VAL A 116 -9.54 13.96 8.82
N THR A 117 -9.76 13.25 7.71
CA THR A 117 -11.10 12.79 7.27
C THR A 117 -11.29 11.31 7.49
N LEU A 118 -10.18 10.52 7.45
CA LEU A 118 -10.24 9.08 7.64
C LEU A 118 -8.94 8.59 8.24
N THR A 119 -9.06 7.65 9.17
CA THR A 119 -7.94 6.85 9.68
C THR A 119 -8.20 5.38 9.42
N GLY A 120 -7.16 4.61 9.23
CA GLY A 120 -7.30 3.18 9.01
C GLY A 120 -6.06 2.41 9.42
N ARG A 121 -6.24 1.09 9.51
CA ARG A 121 -5.19 0.12 9.77
C ARG A 121 -5.30 -1.04 8.82
N ILE A 122 -4.17 -1.39 8.22
CA ILE A 122 -4.00 -2.54 7.35
C ILE A 122 -3.23 -3.59 8.12
N VAL A 123 -3.79 -4.79 8.27
CA VAL A 123 -3.13 -5.94 8.88
C VAL A 123 -3.06 -7.07 7.86
N ILE A 124 -1.85 -7.49 7.51
CA ILE A 124 -1.58 -8.56 6.57
C ILE A 124 -1.45 -9.87 7.34
N SER A 125 -2.08 -10.94 6.84
CA SER A 125 -1.98 -12.29 7.41
C SER A 125 -0.53 -12.81 7.43
N ALA A 126 -0.25 -13.75 8.33
CA ALA A 126 1.10 -14.32 8.49
C ALA A 126 1.64 -14.95 7.19
N ASP A 127 0.76 -15.54 6.36
CA ASP A 127 1.11 -16.13 5.07
C ASP A 127 1.21 -15.09 3.92
N GLY A 128 0.89 -13.83 4.19
CA GLY A 128 0.91 -12.74 3.21
C GLY A 128 -0.17 -12.80 2.13
N LYS A 129 -1.14 -13.72 2.22
CA LYS A 129 -2.14 -13.97 1.16
C LYS A 129 -3.45 -13.20 1.35
N SER A 130 -3.69 -12.69 2.53
CA SER A 130 -4.86 -11.88 2.83
C SER A 130 -4.52 -10.69 3.71
N ARG A 131 -5.37 -9.69 3.72
CA ARG A 131 -5.25 -8.55 4.63
C ARG A 131 -6.63 -8.04 5.03
N THR A 132 -6.69 -7.43 6.21
CA THR A 132 -7.87 -6.72 6.70
C THR A 132 -7.55 -5.24 6.77
N VAL A 133 -8.42 -4.41 6.20
CA VAL A 133 -8.35 -2.95 6.26
C VAL A 133 -9.53 -2.45 7.06
N THR A 134 -9.28 -1.91 8.23
CA THR A 134 -10.30 -1.30 9.08
C THR A 134 -10.17 0.20 9.01
N VAL A 135 -11.25 0.92 8.71
CA VAL A 135 -11.25 2.39 8.59
C VAL A 135 -12.36 3.01 9.39
N SER A 136 -12.12 4.24 9.82
CA SER A 136 -13.13 5.12 10.42
C SER A 136 -12.87 6.57 10.02
N GLY A 137 -13.91 7.36 9.84
CA GLY A 137 -13.79 8.76 9.44
C GLY A 137 -15.09 9.37 8.97
N THR A 138 -14.98 10.29 8.03
CA THR A 138 -16.11 10.95 7.38
C THR A 138 -15.93 10.92 5.87
N ASP A 139 -17.02 10.68 5.15
CA ASP A 139 -17.03 10.77 3.69
C ASP A 139 -17.07 12.23 3.19
N SER A 140 -17.10 12.41 1.87
CA SER A 140 -17.18 13.73 1.23
C SER A 140 -18.45 14.53 1.57
N LYS A 141 -19.50 13.87 2.09
CA LYS A 141 -20.77 14.47 2.51
C LYS A 141 -20.81 14.75 4.02
N GLY A 142 -19.69 14.51 4.75
CA GLY A 142 -19.61 14.69 6.20
C GLY A 142 -20.27 13.57 7.01
N LYS A 143 -20.69 12.47 6.38
CA LYS A 143 -21.27 11.31 7.05
C LYS A 143 -20.16 10.47 7.68
N LYS A 144 -20.37 10.03 8.92
CA LYS A 144 -19.46 9.08 9.58
C LYS A 144 -19.46 7.74 8.86
N VAL A 145 -18.26 7.23 8.59
CA VAL A 145 -18.03 5.91 8.00
C VAL A 145 -17.15 5.09 8.93
N SER A 146 -17.48 3.81 9.08
CA SER A 146 -16.64 2.83 9.75
C SER A 146 -16.91 1.48 9.12
N TYR A 147 -15.88 0.83 8.60
CA TYR A 147 -16.02 -0.48 7.95
C TYR A 147 -14.74 -1.28 8.00
N SER A 148 -14.86 -2.55 7.69
CA SER A 148 -13.73 -3.48 7.56
C SER A 148 -13.83 -4.21 6.23
N GLY A 149 -12.78 -4.08 5.42
CA GLY A 149 -12.62 -4.79 4.16
C GLY A 149 -11.55 -5.88 4.29
N VAL A 150 -11.87 -7.08 3.83
CA VAL A 150 -10.92 -8.18 3.69
C VAL A 150 -10.53 -8.29 2.22
N TYR A 151 -9.24 -8.43 1.95
CA TYR A 151 -8.69 -8.51 0.60
C TYR A 151 -7.83 -9.76 0.47
N ASP A 152 -7.94 -10.41 -0.67
CA ASP A 152 -7.10 -11.52 -1.06
C ASP A 152 -6.04 -11.06 -2.06
N LYS A 153 -4.80 -11.50 -1.86
CA LYS A 153 -3.67 -11.20 -2.75
C LYS A 153 -3.78 -12.02 -4.02
N GLN A 154 -3.53 -11.37 -5.15
CA GLN A 154 -3.54 -11.99 -6.48
C GLN A 154 -2.16 -12.46 -6.92
#